data_ee7bb57bb39e7998d8c5885ee8927939
#
_entry.id   ee7bb57bb39e7998d8c5885ee8927939
#
_cell.length_a   1.000
_cell.length_b   1.000
_cell.length_c   1.000
_cell.angle_alpha   90.00
_cell.angle_beta   90.00
_cell.angle_gamma   90.00
#
_symmetry.space_group_name_H-M   'P 1'
#
loop_
_entity.id
_entity.type
_entity.pdbx_description
1 polymer ?
#
loop_
_entity_poly.entity_id
_entity_poly.type
_entity_poly.pdbx_seq_one_letter_code
_entity_poly.pdbx_strand_id
1 'polypeptide(L)'
;GLGFVLATYDNVIDGTTPRWADLQQQATRAESIGFDTVWIADEFQWEADAWDSPIGWWECVALTGAVAASTSTIDVGTWVLSALHRNPGLTARVVETLNEISGGRFVFGFGAGHAGRQGEAFGFPPNYTVSRYEEALSIITSARGDGATTFEGTYHDATRLEMIPRPDGRPDIPLLLGGHGPRTMRLAVDNADIWSAFATTSSQPAAFAEMLQNLEAICAEAGRDPDTLGRSIGVAVAAPGAKPTGILADEDPITGSVDEMIKTFRSFAEMGATRLEIMAAGDQAEVLEGLAPVVEALKSS
;
A
#
# COMPACT_ATOMS: atom_id res chain seq x y z
N GLY A 1 10.73 7.33 5.47
CA GLY A 1 9.95 7.94 4.38
C GLY A 1 8.51 8.19 4.77
N LEU A 2 7.85 9.05 4.02
CA LEU A 2 6.42 9.39 4.19
C LEU A 2 5.68 9.13 2.89
N GLY A 3 4.68 8.26 2.93
CA GLY A 3 3.76 8.01 1.82
C GLY A 3 2.38 8.61 2.08
N PHE A 4 1.67 8.97 1.03
CA PHE A 4 0.29 9.45 1.10
C PHE A 4 -0.63 8.51 0.31
N VAL A 5 -1.63 7.96 0.97
CA VAL A 5 -2.61 7.06 0.35
C VAL A 5 -3.76 7.90 -0.20
N LEU A 6 -3.94 7.88 -1.53
CA LEU A 6 -5.06 8.59 -2.16
C LEU A 6 -6.39 7.92 -1.81
N ALA A 7 -7.35 8.69 -1.31
CA ALA A 7 -8.72 8.23 -1.11
C ALA A 7 -9.42 8.14 -2.48
N THR A 8 -9.36 6.97 -3.08
CA THR A 8 -9.92 6.69 -4.41
C THR A 8 -11.35 6.15 -4.34
N TYR A 9 -12.03 6.37 -3.22
CA TYR A 9 -13.35 5.83 -2.87
C TYR A 9 -14.38 6.93 -2.61
N ASP A 10 -15.65 6.53 -2.65
CA ASP A 10 -16.77 7.41 -2.36
C ASP A 10 -16.70 7.95 -0.92
N ASN A 11 -16.89 9.24 -0.76
CA ASN A 11 -16.91 9.88 0.55
C ASN A 11 -18.18 9.45 1.32
N VAL A 12 -17.99 8.82 2.47
CA VAL A 12 -19.10 8.31 3.31
C VAL A 12 -19.90 9.42 4.02
N ILE A 13 -19.39 10.66 4.05
CA ILE A 13 -20.03 11.78 4.73
C ILE A 13 -21.07 12.46 3.82
N ASP A 14 -20.69 12.70 2.58
CA ASP A 14 -21.51 13.46 1.61
C ASP A 14 -21.83 12.69 0.33
N GLY A 15 -21.37 11.46 0.19
CA GLY A 15 -21.61 10.59 -0.95
C GLY A 15 -20.93 11.04 -2.25
N THR A 16 -19.99 11.99 -2.18
CA THR A 16 -19.27 12.46 -3.38
C THR A 16 -18.24 11.42 -3.84
N THR A 17 -18.15 11.24 -5.16
CA THR A 17 -17.13 10.41 -5.79
C THR A 17 -15.97 11.27 -6.24
N PRO A 18 -14.72 11.01 -5.82
CA PRO A 18 -13.57 11.78 -6.26
C PRO A 18 -13.39 11.68 -7.78
N ARG A 19 -13.23 12.82 -8.43
CA ARG A 19 -13.01 12.87 -9.89
C ARG A 19 -11.51 12.71 -10.17
N TRP A 20 -11.20 12.23 -11.36
CA TRP A 20 -9.79 12.13 -11.77
C TRP A 20 -9.01 13.44 -11.58
N ALA A 21 -9.63 14.60 -11.90
CA ALA A 21 -8.97 15.88 -11.73
C ALA A 21 -8.58 16.17 -10.28
N ASP A 22 -9.40 15.75 -9.31
CA ASP A 22 -9.13 15.94 -7.89
C ASP A 22 -7.99 15.02 -7.43
N LEU A 23 -8.03 13.74 -7.84
CA LEU A 23 -6.99 12.77 -7.53
C LEU A 23 -5.62 13.16 -8.14
N GLN A 24 -5.63 13.65 -9.40
CA GLN A 24 -4.44 14.17 -10.05
C GLN A 24 -3.86 15.38 -9.31
N GLN A 25 -4.72 16.33 -8.91
CA GLN A 25 -4.30 17.50 -8.13
C GLN A 25 -3.67 17.08 -6.80
N GLN A 26 -4.29 16.14 -6.09
CA GLN A 26 -3.79 15.64 -4.80
C GLN A 26 -2.45 14.91 -4.97
N ALA A 27 -2.30 14.08 -5.99
CA ALA A 27 -1.03 13.39 -6.27
C ALA A 27 0.12 14.38 -6.57
N THR A 28 -0.13 15.35 -7.44
CA THR A 28 0.86 16.40 -7.76
C THR A 28 1.12 17.33 -6.57
N ARG A 29 0.12 17.53 -5.71
CA ARG A 29 0.29 18.30 -4.48
C ARG A 29 1.12 17.55 -3.45
N ALA A 30 0.91 16.24 -3.26
CA ALA A 30 1.76 15.41 -2.40
C ALA A 30 3.22 15.44 -2.87
N GLU A 31 3.45 15.37 -4.18
CA GLU A 31 4.78 15.55 -4.78
C GLU A 31 5.39 16.90 -4.42
N SER A 32 4.65 17.99 -4.56
CA SER A 32 5.15 19.36 -4.28
C SER A 32 5.39 19.64 -2.80
N ILE A 33 4.64 19.01 -1.89
CA ILE A 33 4.86 19.07 -0.43
C ILE A 33 6.13 18.30 -0.05
N GLY A 34 6.48 17.28 -0.82
CA GLY A 34 7.67 16.47 -0.61
C GLY A 34 7.39 15.13 0.04
N PHE A 35 6.21 14.56 -0.11
CA PHE A 35 6.01 13.15 0.20
C PHE A 35 6.93 12.29 -0.66
N ASP A 36 7.33 11.12 -0.14
CA ASP A 36 8.23 10.22 -0.85
C ASP A 36 7.46 9.31 -1.81
N THR A 37 6.21 8.94 -1.47
CA THR A 37 5.40 8.03 -2.28
C THR A 37 3.92 8.43 -2.25
N VAL A 38 3.25 8.27 -3.38
CA VAL A 38 1.77 8.25 -3.49
C VAL A 38 1.32 6.82 -3.68
N TRP A 39 0.34 6.39 -2.87
CA TRP A 39 -0.17 5.04 -2.87
C TRP A 39 -1.61 4.95 -3.35
N ILE A 40 -1.94 3.88 -4.07
CA ILE A 40 -3.28 3.55 -4.53
C ILE A 40 -3.68 2.19 -3.96
N ALA A 41 -4.82 2.14 -3.27
CA ALA A 41 -5.38 0.90 -2.73
C ALA A 41 -6.10 0.08 -3.81
N ASP A 42 -6.10 -1.24 -3.68
CA ASP A 42 -6.75 -2.17 -4.62
C ASP A 42 -7.99 -2.79 -4.01
N GLU A 43 -9.03 -1.97 -3.92
CA GLU A 43 -10.36 -2.34 -3.45
C GLU A 43 -11.39 -2.02 -4.54
N PHE A 44 -12.58 -2.60 -4.46
CA PHE A 44 -13.68 -2.34 -5.39
C PHE A 44 -14.92 -1.83 -4.69
N GLN A 45 -15.32 -2.48 -3.59
CA GLN A 45 -16.44 -2.03 -2.77
C GLN A 45 -16.34 -2.55 -1.35
N TRP A 46 -16.76 -1.71 -0.43
CA TRP A 46 -16.96 -2.09 0.96
C TRP A 46 -18.40 -1.83 1.38
N GLU A 47 -18.86 -2.65 2.32
CA GLU A 47 -20.13 -2.48 3.00
C GLU A 47 -19.91 -2.58 4.50
N ALA A 48 -20.59 -1.74 5.25
CA ALA A 48 -20.67 -1.84 6.70
C ALA A 48 -22.12 -1.66 7.13
N ASP A 49 -22.52 -2.31 8.22
CA ASP A 49 -23.89 -2.22 8.74
C ASP A 49 -24.29 -0.78 9.13
N ALA A 50 -23.29 0.08 9.36
CA ALA A 50 -23.48 1.50 9.66
C ALA A 50 -23.70 2.38 8.42
N TRP A 51 -23.57 1.86 7.22
CA TRP A 51 -23.70 2.62 5.97
C TRP A 51 -24.98 2.30 5.24
N ASP A 52 -25.64 3.32 4.69
CA ASP A 52 -26.90 3.18 3.90
C ASP A 52 -26.67 2.47 2.57
N SER A 53 -25.45 2.48 2.05
CA SER A 53 -25.07 1.84 0.77
C SER A 53 -23.59 1.45 0.78
N PRO A 54 -23.19 0.49 -0.07
CA PRO A 54 -21.77 0.23 -0.28
C PRO A 54 -21.04 1.48 -0.77
N ILE A 55 -19.77 1.61 -0.38
CA ILE A 55 -18.84 2.58 -0.97
C ILE A 55 -17.98 1.88 -2.03
N GLY A 56 -17.73 2.57 -3.14
CA GLY A 56 -16.96 2.06 -4.27
C GLY A 56 -15.58 2.68 -4.37
N TRP A 57 -14.65 1.96 -4.99
CA TRP A 57 -13.30 2.43 -5.33
C TRP A 57 -13.09 2.48 -6.83
N TRP A 58 -12.32 3.47 -7.28
CA TRP A 58 -11.78 3.43 -8.63
C TRP A 58 -10.74 2.31 -8.77
N GLU A 59 -10.66 1.70 -9.97
CA GLU A 59 -9.77 0.57 -10.24
C GLU A 59 -8.29 0.97 -10.09
N CYS A 60 -7.57 0.19 -9.31
CA CYS A 60 -6.24 0.49 -8.81
C CYS A 60 -5.19 0.63 -9.94
N VAL A 61 -5.12 -0.33 -10.87
CA VAL A 61 -4.06 -0.37 -11.90
C VAL A 61 -4.20 0.80 -12.86
N ALA A 62 -5.42 1.09 -13.31
CA ALA A 62 -5.69 2.21 -14.21
C ALA A 62 -5.32 3.55 -13.56
N LEU A 63 -5.68 3.75 -12.29
CA LEU A 63 -5.33 4.95 -11.55
C LEU A 63 -3.83 5.06 -11.29
N THR A 64 -3.17 3.98 -10.90
CA THR A 64 -1.72 3.98 -10.68
C THR A 64 -0.97 4.40 -11.94
N GLY A 65 -1.37 3.90 -13.11
CA GLY A 65 -0.80 4.32 -14.40
C GLY A 65 -1.03 5.80 -14.70
N ALA A 66 -2.24 6.32 -14.43
CA ALA A 66 -2.59 7.72 -14.62
C ALA A 66 -1.80 8.64 -13.67
N VAL A 67 -1.68 8.28 -12.39
CA VAL A 67 -0.89 9.03 -11.39
C VAL A 67 0.59 9.01 -11.78
N ALA A 68 1.15 7.86 -12.16
CA ALA A 68 2.52 7.74 -12.60
C ALA A 68 2.85 8.65 -13.81
N ALA A 69 1.92 8.76 -14.77
CA ALA A 69 2.07 9.62 -15.94
C ALA A 69 1.88 11.12 -15.64
N SER A 70 1.23 11.47 -14.51
CA SER A 70 0.96 12.86 -14.13
C SER A 70 1.92 13.44 -13.07
N THR A 71 2.81 12.62 -12.52
CA THR A 71 3.86 12.98 -11.55
C THR A 71 5.25 12.80 -12.16
N SER A 72 6.29 13.38 -11.56
CA SER A 72 7.63 13.43 -12.15
C SER A 72 8.74 12.90 -11.26
N THR A 73 8.64 13.05 -9.95
CA THR A 73 9.70 12.78 -8.99
C THR A 73 9.27 11.89 -7.83
N ILE A 74 8.00 11.97 -7.43
CA ILE A 74 7.45 11.16 -6.35
C ILE A 74 7.33 9.70 -6.79
N ASP A 75 7.65 8.76 -5.90
CA ASP A 75 7.36 7.36 -6.15
C ASP A 75 5.85 7.11 -6.20
N VAL A 76 5.43 6.16 -7.02
CA VAL A 76 4.03 5.76 -7.15
C VAL A 76 3.91 4.28 -6.87
N GLY A 77 3.03 3.89 -5.98
CA GLY A 77 2.91 2.48 -5.61
C GLY A 77 1.48 2.02 -5.40
N THR A 78 1.35 0.71 -5.31
CA THR A 78 0.09 0.07 -4.90
C THR A 78 0.16 -0.33 -3.43
N TRP A 79 -0.90 -0.04 -2.65
CA TRP A 79 -0.92 -0.33 -1.22
C TRP A 79 -2.23 -1.01 -0.81
N VAL A 80 -2.35 -2.32 -1.05
CA VAL A 80 -1.47 -3.18 -1.83
C VAL A 80 -2.31 -3.89 -2.90
N LEU A 81 -1.70 -4.26 -4.05
CA LEU A 81 -2.40 -5.10 -5.04
C LEU A 81 -2.81 -6.43 -4.42
N SER A 82 -4.06 -6.83 -4.63
CA SER A 82 -4.62 -8.07 -4.13
C SER A 82 -4.27 -9.25 -5.04
N ALA A 83 -3.77 -10.32 -4.45
CA ALA A 83 -3.52 -11.59 -5.14
C ALA A 83 -4.81 -12.27 -5.65
N LEU A 84 -5.97 -11.85 -5.14
CA LEU A 84 -7.27 -12.41 -5.53
C LEU A 84 -7.85 -11.78 -6.80
N HIS A 85 -7.47 -10.55 -7.12
CA HIS A 85 -8.16 -9.76 -8.14
C HIS A 85 -7.67 -10.04 -9.55
N ARG A 86 -6.45 -10.58 -9.72
CA ARG A 86 -5.84 -10.76 -11.05
C ARG A 86 -5.04 -12.06 -11.15
N ASN A 87 -4.93 -12.57 -12.37
CA ASN A 87 -4.01 -13.65 -12.66
C ASN A 87 -2.55 -13.21 -12.39
N PRO A 88 -1.71 -14.04 -11.73
CA PRO A 88 -0.36 -13.65 -11.36
C PRO A 88 0.56 -13.32 -12.55
N GLY A 89 0.40 -13.99 -13.70
CA GLY A 89 1.14 -13.64 -14.91
C GLY A 89 0.75 -12.26 -15.45
N LEU A 90 -0.54 -11.91 -15.38
CA LEU A 90 -1.01 -10.57 -15.70
C LEU A 90 -0.47 -9.53 -14.69
N THR A 91 -0.46 -9.86 -13.41
CA THR A 91 0.09 -8.98 -12.37
C THR A 91 1.58 -8.71 -12.61
N ALA A 92 2.37 -9.73 -12.94
CA ALA A 92 3.78 -9.53 -13.30
C ALA A 92 3.94 -8.56 -14.48
N ARG A 93 3.09 -8.66 -15.50
CA ARG A 93 3.09 -7.74 -16.66
C ARG A 93 2.68 -6.33 -16.24
N VAL A 94 1.67 -6.18 -15.39
CA VAL A 94 1.23 -4.88 -14.84
C VAL A 94 2.39 -4.20 -14.13
N VAL A 95 3.11 -4.90 -13.28
CA VAL A 95 4.26 -4.37 -12.51
C VAL A 95 5.33 -3.77 -13.43
N GLU A 96 5.75 -4.49 -14.48
CA GLU A 96 6.73 -3.97 -15.46
C GLU A 96 6.18 -2.78 -16.25
N THR A 97 4.90 -2.82 -16.63
CA THR A 97 4.27 -1.72 -17.36
C THR A 97 4.16 -0.45 -16.53
N LEU A 98 3.76 -0.56 -15.26
CA LEU A 98 3.70 0.59 -14.36
C LEU A 98 5.08 1.16 -14.06
N ASN A 99 6.09 0.32 -13.94
CA ASN A 99 7.47 0.77 -13.77
C ASN A 99 7.97 1.55 -15.01
N GLU A 100 7.67 1.07 -16.22
CA GLU A 100 7.98 1.77 -17.47
C GLU A 100 7.27 3.14 -17.55
N ILE A 101 5.96 3.18 -17.28
CA ILE A 101 5.17 4.43 -17.31
C ILE A 101 5.70 5.44 -16.29
N SER A 102 6.10 4.98 -15.10
CA SER A 102 6.62 5.84 -14.04
C SER A 102 8.06 6.30 -14.25
N GLY A 103 8.77 5.72 -15.23
CA GLY A 103 10.21 5.96 -15.43
C GLY A 103 11.06 5.42 -14.29
N GLY A 104 10.70 4.27 -13.71
CA GLY A 104 11.44 3.59 -12.65
C GLY A 104 11.05 4.01 -11.22
N ARG A 105 9.97 4.78 -11.03
CA ARG A 105 9.48 5.24 -9.71
C ARG A 105 8.39 4.33 -9.11
N PHE A 106 8.09 3.20 -9.74
CA PHE A 106 7.03 2.32 -9.26
C PHE A 106 7.49 1.47 -8.08
N VAL A 107 6.68 1.42 -7.02
CA VAL A 107 6.84 0.52 -5.87
C VAL A 107 5.73 -0.53 -5.92
N PHE A 108 6.10 -1.79 -6.05
CA PHE A 108 5.14 -2.89 -6.13
C PHE A 108 4.72 -3.35 -4.75
N GLY A 109 3.59 -2.84 -4.27
CA GLY A 109 2.95 -3.37 -3.09
C GLY A 109 1.99 -4.51 -3.43
N PHE A 110 2.13 -5.66 -2.75
CA PHE A 110 1.36 -6.85 -3.00
C PHE A 110 0.93 -7.54 -1.71
N GLY A 111 -0.25 -8.13 -1.68
CA GLY A 111 -0.80 -8.76 -0.48
C GLY A 111 -1.82 -9.85 -0.80
N ALA A 112 -2.20 -10.58 0.24
CA ALA A 112 -3.16 -11.68 0.12
C ALA A 112 -4.55 -11.23 -0.37
N GLY A 113 -4.89 -9.96 -0.13
CA GLY A 113 -6.23 -9.46 -0.33
C GLY A 113 -7.23 -10.01 0.67
N HIS A 114 -8.43 -9.51 0.63
CA HIS A 114 -9.57 -10.07 1.36
C HIS A 114 -10.76 -10.24 0.39
N ALA A 115 -11.48 -11.36 0.51
CA ALA A 115 -12.64 -11.58 -0.35
C ALA A 115 -13.84 -10.76 0.13
N GLY A 116 -14.27 -10.97 1.38
CA GLY A 116 -15.42 -10.27 1.93
C GLY A 116 -16.62 -10.23 0.99
N ARG A 117 -17.46 -9.21 1.11
CA ARG A 117 -18.61 -8.99 0.20
C ARG A 117 -18.17 -8.60 -1.21
N GLN A 118 -17.05 -7.91 -1.38
CA GLN A 118 -16.53 -7.63 -2.72
C GLN A 118 -16.13 -8.92 -3.45
N GLY A 119 -15.64 -9.95 -2.73
CA GLY A 119 -15.36 -11.25 -3.33
C GLY A 119 -16.60 -11.92 -3.91
N GLU A 120 -17.73 -11.85 -3.19
CA GLU A 120 -19.01 -12.35 -3.69
C GLU A 120 -19.48 -11.56 -4.91
N ALA A 121 -19.43 -10.22 -4.85
CA ALA A 121 -19.90 -9.34 -5.91
C ALA A 121 -19.09 -9.46 -7.21
N PHE A 122 -17.78 -9.61 -7.13
CA PHE A 122 -16.87 -9.69 -8.28
C PHE A 122 -16.46 -11.13 -8.63
N GLY A 123 -16.91 -12.14 -7.86
CA GLY A 123 -16.59 -13.54 -8.12
C GLY A 123 -15.18 -13.94 -7.75
N PHE A 124 -14.55 -13.26 -6.78
CA PHE A 124 -13.22 -13.63 -6.31
C PHE A 124 -13.29 -14.84 -5.37
N PRO A 125 -12.26 -15.70 -5.37
CA PRO A 125 -12.26 -16.90 -4.55
C PRO A 125 -12.21 -16.55 -3.05
N PRO A 126 -13.18 -17.01 -2.22
CA PRO A 126 -13.27 -16.61 -0.82
C PRO A 126 -12.30 -17.36 0.11
N ASN A 127 -11.72 -18.47 -0.36
CA ASN A 127 -10.96 -19.40 0.46
C ASN A 127 -9.49 -19.46 0.07
N TYR A 128 -8.65 -19.82 1.06
CA TYR A 128 -7.21 -20.07 0.86
C TYR A 128 -6.45 -18.83 0.36
N THR A 129 -6.84 -17.64 0.81
CA THR A 129 -6.29 -16.36 0.34
C THR A 129 -4.76 -16.31 0.47
N VAL A 130 -4.21 -16.72 1.62
CA VAL A 130 -2.75 -16.74 1.83
C VAL A 130 -2.05 -17.78 0.92
N SER A 131 -2.63 -18.96 0.73
CA SER A 131 -2.03 -19.98 -0.16
C SER A 131 -2.06 -19.56 -1.62
N ARG A 132 -3.13 -18.87 -2.06
CA ARG A 132 -3.20 -18.24 -3.40
C ARG A 132 -2.17 -17.15 -3.56
N TYR A 133 -1.97 -16.35 -2.51
CA TYR A 133 -0.96 -15.31 -2.47
C TYR A 133 0.47 -15.86 -2.59
N GLU A 134 0.78 -16.95 -1.87
CA GLU A 134 2.09 -17.64 -1.95
C GLU A 134 2.38 -18.13 -3.37
N GLU A 135 1.43 -18.81 -4.02
CA GLU A 135 1.59 -19.27 -5.40
C GLU A 135 1.71 -18.10 -6.39
N ALA A 136 0.86 -17.07 -6.21
CA ALA A 136 0.92 -15.87 -7.05
C ALA A 136 2.27 -15.13 -6.92
N LEU A 137 2.77 -14.96 -5.69
CA LEU A 137 4.08 -14.36 -5.44
C LEU A 137 5.20 -15.17 -6.10
N SER A 138 5.15 -16.49 -6.00
CA SER A 138 6.14 -17.38 -6.63
C SER A 138 6.16 -17.24 -8.15
N ILE A 139 4.99 -17.16 -8.79
CA ILE A 139 4.89 -16.96 -10.24
C ILE A 139 5.42 -15.57 -10.62
N ILE A 140 5.02 -14.52 -9.90
CA ILE A 140 5.42 -13.14 -10.19
C ILE A 140 6.93 -12.97 -10.04
N THR A 141 7.52 -13.45 -8.96
CA THR A 141 8.97 -13.38 -8.71
C THR A 141 9.76 -14.17 -9.76
N SER A 142 9.32 -15.38 -10.09
CA SER A 142 9.95 -16.20 -11.13
C SER A 142 9.83 -15.54 -12.50
N ALA A 143 8.68 -15.00 -12.88
CA ALA A 143 8.46 -14.36 -14.17
C ALA A 143 9.34 -13.10 -14.37
N ARG A 144 9.63 -12.37 -13.30
CA ARG A 144 10.58 -11.25 -13.30
C ARG A 144 12.04 -11.71 -13.36
N GLY A 145 12.27 -13.00 -13.17
CA GLY A 145 13.57 -13.65 -13.35
C GLY A 145 13.96 -13.89 -14.83
N ASP A 146 15.05 -14.64 -15.09
CA ASP A 146 15.52 -15.01 -16.44
C ASP A 146 14.69 -16.14 -17.04
N GLY A 147 14.38 -16.00 -18.33
CA GLY A 147 13.75 -17.05 -19.12
C GLY A 147 12.23 -17.15 -18.95
N ALA A 148 11.70 -18.27 -19.41
CA ALA A 148 10.28 -18.58 -19.32
C ALA A 148 9.97 -19.25 -17.98
N THR A 149 8.92 -18.78 -17.31
CA THR A 149 8.41 -19.37 -16.06
C THR A 149 7.40 -20.47 -16.36
N THR A 150 7.60 -21.65 -15.76
CA THR A 150 6.59 -22.70 -15.69
C THR A 150 6.33 -23.01 -14.23
N PHE A 151 5.07 -23.01 -13.83
CA PHE A 151 4.62 -23.26 -12.46
C PHE A 151 3.33 -24.09 -12.51
N GLU A 152 3.29 -25.14 -11.74
CA GLU A 152 2.12 -26.00 -11.56
C GLU A 152 1.71 -25.94 -10.08
N GLY A 153 0.61 -25.26 -9.78
CA GLY A 153 0.12 -25.05 -8.43
C GLY A 153 -1.22 -25.70 -8.15
N THR A 154 -1.74 -25.42 -6.98
CA THR A 154 -3.09 -25.81 -6.60
C THR A 154 -4.13 -24.78 -7.08
N TYR A 155 -3.74 -23.53 -7.13
CA TYR A 155 -4.62 -22.38 -7.39
C TYR A 155 -4.26 -21.63 -8.66
N HIS A 156 -3.00 -21.68 -9.06
CA HIS A 156 -2.48 -20.98 -10.21
C HIS A 156 -1.51 -21.86 -11.01
N ASP A 157 -1.62 -21.74 -12.34
CA ASP A 157 -0.67 -22.37 -13.27
C ASP A 157 -0.07 -21.32 -14.18
N ALA A 158 1.18 -21.52 -14.58
CA ALA A 158 1.84 -20.76 -15.62
C ALA A 158 2.62 -21.72 -16.51
N THR A 159 2.44 -21.63 -17.84
CA THR A 159 3.13 -22.49 -18.80
C THR A 159 3.96 -21.63 -19.74
N ARG A 160 5.28 -21.69 -19.62
CA ARG A 160 6.21 -20.91 -20.44
C ARG A 160 5.89 -19.41 -20.50
N LEU A 161 5.52 -18.83 -19.36
CA LEU A 161 5.25 -17.39 -19.22
C LEU A 161 6.55 -16.63 -19.46
N GLU A 162 6.57 -15.82 -20.50
CA GLU A 162 7.68 -14.94 -20.85
C GLU A 162 7.28 -13.48 -20.73
N MET A 163 8.14 -12.69 -20.09
CA MET A 163 7.93 -11.25 -19.89
C MET A 163 8.50 -10.47 -21.09
N ILE A 164 7.74 -10.46 -22.20
CA ILE A 164 8.07 -9.73 -23.43
C ILE A 164 6.93 -8.76 -23.84
N PRO A 165 7.19 -7.50 -24.27
CA PRO A 165 8.52 -6.91 -24.41
C PRO A 165 9.21 -6.75 -23.05
N ARG A 166 10.53 -6.71 -23.05
CA ARG A 166 11.34 -6.47 -21.87
C ARG A 166 12.31 -5.32 -22.19
N PRO A 167 12.31 -4.25 -21.37
CA PRO A 167 13.29 -3.17 -21.49
C PRO A 167 14.72 -3.68 -21.37
N ASP A 168 15.69 -2.94 -21.92
CA ASP A 168 17.11 -3.24 -21.74
C ASP A 168 17.46 -3.15 -20.24
N GLY A 169 17.94 -4.26 -19.70
CA GLY A 169 18.14 -4.43 -18.28
C GLY A 169 16.86 -4.86 -17.54
N ARG A 170 17.02 -5.29 -16.29
CA ARG A 170 15.90 -5.59 -15.39
C ARG A 170 15.76 -4.47 -14.39
N PRO A 171 14.63 -3.78 -14.39
CA PRO A 171 14.42 -2.79 -13.36
C PRO A 171 14.37 -3.46 -11.99
N ASP A 172 15.10 -2.92 -11.04
CA ASP A 172 14.96 -3.24 -9.63
C ASP A 172 13.73 -2.50 -9.12
N ILE A 173 12.59 -3.20 -9.08
CA ILE A 173 11.31 -2.64 -8.64
C ILE A 173 11.14 -3.05 -7.19
N PRO A 174 11.14 -2.10 -6.23
CA PRO A 174 10.98 -2.41 -4.83
C PRO A 174 9.68 -3.19 -4.56
N LEU A 175 9.79 -4.30 -3.83
CA LEU A 175 8.69 -5.17 -3.46
C LEU A 175 8.26 -4.90 -2.02
N LEU A 176 7.05 -4.39 -1.84
CA LEU A 176 6.41 -4.24 -0.55
C LEU A 176 5.38 -5.36 -0.37
N LEU A 177 5.52 -6.16 0.69
CA LEU A 177 4.55 -7.20 1.02
C LEU A 177 3.75 -6.84 2.28
N GLY A 178 2.41 -6.81 2.11
CA GLY A 178 1.46 -6.50 3.17
C GLY A 178 1.01 -7.73 3.95
N GLY A 179 0.83 -7.55 5.27
CA GLY A 179 0.24 -8.53 6.16
C GLY A 179 0.92 -8.65 7.51
N HIS A 180 0.12 -8.95 8.53
CA HIS A 180 0.57 -9.03 9.94
C HIS A 180 0.42 -10.43 10.57
N GLY A 181 -0.10 -11.39 9.82
CA GLY A 181 -0.14 -12.79 10.27
C GLY A 181 1.22 -13.50 10.12
N PRO A 182 1.51 -14.55 10.91
CA PRO A 182 2.83 -15.19 10.90
C PRO A 182 3.28 -15.68 9.51
N ARG A 183 2.36 -16.24 8.70
CA ARG A 183 2.66 -16.70 7.33
C ARG A 183 2.99 -15.53 6.39
N THR A 184 2.21 -14.44 6.43
CA THR A 184 2.42 -13.29 5.56
C THR A 184 3.66 -12.48 5.97
N MET A 185 3.95 -12.37 7.26
CA MET A 185 5.21 -11.81 7.75
C MET A 185 6.40 -12.64 7.29
N ARG A 186 6.31 -13.98 7.36
CA ARG A 186 7.37 -14.86 6.88
C ARG A 186 7.63 -14.70 5.39
N LEU A 187 6.57 -14.56 4.56
CA LEU A 187 6.71 -14.26 3.14
C LEU A 187 7.44 -12.93 2.90
N ALA A 188 7.11 -11.90 3.68
CA ALA A 188 7.80 -10.62 3.59
C ALA A 188 9.27 -10.73 3.98
N VAL A 189 9.58 -11.42 5.08
CA VAL A 189 10.96 -11.66 5.53
C VAL A 189 11.78 -12.44 4.48
N ASP A 190 11.18 -13.39 3.79
CA ASP A 190 11.89 -14.20 2.81
C ASP A 190 12.06 -13.52 1.44
N ASN A 191 11.16 -12.57 1.06
CA ASN A 191 11.07 -12.10 -0.33
C ASN A 191 11.04 -10.58 -0.53
N ALA A 192 10.66 -9.79 0.49
CA ALA A 192 10.37 -8.37 0.29
C ALA A 192 11.56 -7.44 0.59
N ASP A 193 11.55 -6.27 -0.05
CA ASP A 193 12.37 -5.13 0.35
C ASP A 193 11.73 -4.37 1.50
N ILE A 194 10.38 -4.37 1.55
CA ILE A 194 9.59 -3.64 2.55
C ILE A 194 8.46 -4.55 3.06
N TRP A 195 8.37 -4.73 4.37
CA TRP A 195 7.16 -5.26 5.00
C TRP A 195 6.21 -4.12 5.34
N SER A 196 4.91 -4.34 5.17
CA SER A 196 3.89 -3.34 5.49
C SER A 196 2.77 -3.89 6.36
N ALA A 197 2.34 -3.11 7.34
CA ALA A 197 1.21 -3.39 8.20
C ALA A 197 0.33 -2.17 8.42
N PHE A 198 -0.93 -2.44 8.72
CA PHE A 198 -1.95 -1.48 9.12
C PHE A 198 -2.71 -2.05 10.32
N ALA A 199 -2.98 -1.24 11.32
CA ALA A 199 -3.80 -1.62 12.46
C ALA A 199 -5.17 -0.94 12.38
N THR A 200 -6.23 -1.75 12.42
CA THR A 200 -7.62 -1.29 12.29
C THR A 200 -8.24 -0.76 13.59
N THR A 201 -7.49 -0.77 14.69
CA THR A 201 -8.01 -0.37 16.01
C THR A 201 -7.38 0.90 16.56
N SER A 202 -6.17 1.23 16.15
CA SER A 202 -5.48 2.45 16.58
C SER A 202 -4.31 2.76 15.65
N SER A 203 -4.14 4.02 15.32
CA SER A 203 -3.00 4.57 14.57
C SER A 203 -1.90 5.11 15.48
N GLN A 204 -1.97 4.84 16.78
CA GLN A 204 -0.94 5.26 17.73
C GLN A 204 0.27 4.29 17.74
N PRO A 205 1.50 4.77 18.00
CA PRO A 205 2.70 3.93 17.97
C PRO A 205 2.59 2.64 18.78
N ALA A 206 1.97 2.69 19.96
CA ALA A 206 1.83 1.54 20.84
C ALA A 206 1.09 0.35 20.22
N ALA A 207 0.17 0.59 19.26
CA ALA A 207 -0.57 -0.46 18.58
C ALA A 207 0.31 -1.34 17.68
N PHE A 208 1.48 -0.87 17.29
CA PHE A 208 2.39 -1.55 16.37
C PHE A 208 3.56 -2.25 17.07
N ALA A 209 3.77 -2.02 18.36
CA ALA A 209 4.91 -2.54 19.11
C ALA A 209 5.03 -4.06 19.03
N GLU A 210 3.93 -4.79 19.25
CA GLU A 210 3.89 -6.25 19.17
C GLU A 210 4.16 -6.76 17.74
N MET A 211 3.61 -6.09 16.71
CA MET A 211 3.83 -6.48 15.33
C MET A 211 5.30 -6.33 14.93
N LEU A 212 5.96 -5.25 15.35
CA LEU A 212 7.38 -5.03 15.08
C LEU A 212 8.26 -6.05 15.81
N GLN A 213 7.95 -6.39 17.07
CA GLN A 213 8.65 -7.44 17.80
C GLN A 213 8.50 -8.82 17.14
N ASN A 214 7.29 -9.14 16.69
CA ASN A 214 7.02 -10.39 15.97
C ASN A 214 7.79 -10.45 14.65
N LEU A 215 7.88 -9.34 13.92
CA LEU A 215 8.67 -9.25 12.68
C LEU A 215 10.16 -9.51 12.95
N GLU A 216 10.73 -8.90 13.99
CA GLU A 216 12.12 -9.12 14.39
C GLU A 216 12.40 -10.57 14.77
N ALA A 217 11.49 -11.21 15.50
CA ALA A 217 11.60 -12.64 15.84
C ALA A 217 11.61 -13.51 14.57
N ILE A 218 10.73 -13.25 13.61
CA ILE A 218 10.68 -13.98 12.33
C ILE A 218 11.94 -13.71 11.49
N CYS A 219 12.49 -12.50 11.49
CA CYS A 219 13.79 -12.20 10.87
C CYS A 219 14.90 -13.03 11.48
N ALA A 220 14.96 -13.12 12.81
CA ALA A 220 15.97 -13.91 13.52
C ALA A 220 15.85 -15.41 13.19
N GLU A 221 14.63 -15.97 13.16
CA GLU A 221 14.38 -17.36 12.77
C GLU A 221 14.77 -17.64 11.31
N ALA A 222 14.60 -16.66 10.41
CA ALA A 222 14.98 -16.76 9.01
C ALA A 222 16.48 -16.53 8.77
N GLY A 223 17.21 -16.02 9.76
CA GLY A 223 18.59 -15.59 9.60
C GLY A 223 18.75 -14.33 8.76
N ARG A 224 17.71 -13.52 8.64
CA ARG A 224 17.73 -12.23 7.97
C ARG A 224 18.08 -11.11 8.94
N ASP A 225 19.02 -10.28 8.57
CA ASP A 225 19.28 -9.02 9.29
C ASP A 225 18.05 -8.12 9.18
N PRO A 226 17.36 -7.77 10.32
CA PRO A 226 16.16 -6.96 10.30
C PRO A 226 16.37 -5.55 9.73
N ASP A 227 17.57 -5.01 9.75
CA ASP A 227 17.88 -3.70 9.19
C ASP A 227 17.89 -3.69 7.65
N THR A 228 17.90 -4.87 7.01
CA THR A 228 17.76 -5.01 5.55
C THR A 228 16.31 -5.04 5.07
N LEU A 229 15.33 -5.03 5.99
CA LEU A 229 13.91 -5.04 5.67
C LEU A 229 13.28 -3.70 6.07
N GLY A 230 12.80 -2.95 5.07
CA GLY A 230 12.00 -1.76 5.32
C GLY A 230 10.73 -2.10 6.11
N ARG A 231 10.30 -1.21 7.00
CA ARG A 231 9.12 -1.38 7.87
C ARG A 231 8.17 -0.23 7.62
N SER A 232 7.13 -0.50 6.84
CA SER A 232 6.10 0.46 6.43
C SER A 232 4.87 0.30 7.31
N ILE A 233 4.44 1.37 7.96
CA ILE A 233 3.29 1.38 8.86
C ILE A 233 2.22 2.31 8.32
N GLY A 234 1.03 1.77 8.07
CA GLY A 234 -0.15 2.54 7.69
C GLY A 234 -0.81 3.18 8.91
N VAL A 235 -1.08 4.47 8.84
CA VAL A 235 -1.70 5.25 9.93
C VAL A 235 -2.78 6.18 9.40
N ALA A 236 -3.89 6.26 10.12
CA ALA A 236 -4.92 7.27 9.90
C ALA A 236 -4.50 8.59 10.56
N VAL A 237 -4.62 9.70 9.85
CA VAL A 237 -4.18 11.00 10.31
C VAL A 237 -5.23 12.06 9.97
N ALA A 238 -5.64 12.87 10.94
CA ALA A 238 -6.48 14.05 10.70
C ALA A 238 -5.62 15.29 10.38
N ALA A 239 -6.21 16.31 9.79
CA ALA A 239 -5.50 17.59 9.65
C ALA A 239 -5.17 18.19 11.03
N PRO A 240 -4.04 18.92 11.19
CA PRO A 240 -3.65 19.51 12.46
C PRO A 240 -4.76 20.36 13.08
N GLY A 241 -5.15 20.02 14.31
CA GLY A 241 -6.23 20.68 15.05
C GLY A 241 -7.65 20.32 14.61
N ALA A 242 -7.84 19.51 13.58
CA ALA A 242 -9.14 19.04 13.14
C ALA A 242 -9.61 17.80 13.90
N LYS A 243 -10.92 17.55 13.88
CA LYS A 243 -11.50 16.30 14.35
C LYS A 243 -11.49 15.28 13.22
N PRO A 244 -11.18 13.99 13.52
CA PRO A 244 -11.30 12.93 12.55
C PRO A 244 -12.73 12.78 12.02
N THR A 245 -12.86 12.48 10.73
CA THR A 245 -14.13 12.18 10.07
C THR A 245 -13.91 11.10 8.99
N GLY A 246 -15.01 10.57 8.42
CA GLY A 246 -14.95 9.54 7.38
C GLY A 246 -14.74 8.14 7.92
N ILE A 247 -14.37 7.20 7.03
CA ILE A 247 -14.28 5.76 7.34
C ILE A 247 -13.20 5.41 8.36
N LEU A 248 -12.22 6.28 8.57
CA LEU A 248 -11.09 6.07 9.46
C LEU A 248 -11.24 6.80 10.81
N ALA A 249 -12.37 7.48 11.05
CA ALA A 249 -12.56 8.30 12.25
C ALA A 249 -12.50 7.51 13.56
N ASP A 250 -12.94 6.27 13.53
CA ASP A 250 -13.01 5.39 14.71
C ASP A 250 -11.73 4.54 14.92
N GLU A 251 -10.71 4.71 14.08
CA GLU A 251 -9.45 3.98 14.15
C GLU A 251 -8.37 4.69 14.98
N ASP A 252 -8.78 5.45 15.99
CA ASP A 252 -7.89 6.24 16.86
C ASP A 252 -6.81 6.98 16.05
N PRO A 253 -7.21 7.87 15.11
CA PRO A 253 -6.27 8.54 14.22
C PRO A 253 -5.28 9.43 14.97
N ILE A 254 -4.14 9.67 14.35
CA ILE A 254 -3.18 10.66 14.84
C ILE A 254 -3.81 12.05 14.64
N THR A 255 -3.90 12.79 15.75
CA THR A 255 -4.47 14.14 15.82
C THR A 255 -3.53 15.06 16.59
N GLY A 256 -3.87 16.34 16.69
CA GLY A 256 -3.14 17.33 17.50
C GLY A 256 -2.56 18.46 16.66
N SER A 257 -1.68 19.23 17.27
CA SER A 257 -0.91 20.29 16.62
C SER A 257 0.20 19.72 15.72
N VAL A 258 0.77 20.54 14.86
CA VAL A 258 1.94 20.19 14.03
C VAL A 258 3.08 19.61 14.88
N ASP A 259 3.40 20.24 16.02
CA ASP A 259 4.48 19.78 16.89
C ASP A 259 4.20 18.41 17.53
N GLU A 260 2.94 18.17 17.94
CA GLU A 260 2.53 16.88 18.48
C GLU A 260 2.60 15.78 17.43
N MET A 261 2.18 16.06 16.21
CA MET A 261 2.27 15.12 15.09
C MET A 261 3.73 14.80 14.73
N ILE A 262 4.62 15.80 14.69
CA ILE A 262 6.04 15.59 14.46
C ILE A 262 6.63 14.66 15.53
N LYS A 263 6.27 14.88 16.81
CA LYS A 263 6.70 14.02 17.91
C LYS A 263 6.19 12.59 17.74
N THR A 264 4.91 12.43 17.39
CA THR A 264 4.32 11.10 17.17
C THR A 264 4.99 10.38 16.00
N PHE A 265 5.23 11.06 14.88
CA PHE A 265 5.90 10.44 13.73
C PHE A 265 7.35 10.04 14.04
N ARG A 266 8.07 10.84 14.82
CA ARG A 266 9.41 10.47 15.31
C ARG A 266 9.41 9.26 16.22
N SER A 267 8.37 9.08 17.06
CA SER A 267 8.27 7.90 17.93
C SER A 267 8.08 6.59 17.13
N PHE A 268 7.45 6.64 15.95
CA PHE A 268 7.45 5.49 15.05
C PHE A 268 8.85 5.14 14.53
N ALA A 269 9.65 6.15 14.17
CA ALA A 269 11.02 5.91 13.74
C ALA A 269 11.88 5.34 14.89
N GLU A 270 11.70 5.83 16.12
CA GLU A 270 12.37 5.29 17.32
C GLU A 270 11.98 3.83 17.60
N MET A 271 10.78 3.39 17.20
CA MET A 271 10.35 2.00 17.28
C MET A 271 10.84 1.14 16.12
N GLY A 272 11.57 1.71 15.16
CA GLY A 272 12.13 1.01 14.02
C GLY A 272 11.28 1.05 12.75
N ALA A 273 10.19 1.81 12.69
CA ALA A 273 9.49 2.06 11.44
C ALA A 273 10.37 2.90 10.50
N THR A 274 10.51 2.47 9.26
CA THR A 274 11.30 3.19 8.25
C THR A 274 10.42 4.08 7.36
N ARG A 275 9.10 3.80 7.35
CA ARG A 275 8.11 4.52 6.54
C ARG A 275 6.78 4.61 7.27
N LEU A 276 6.07 5.71 7.06
CA LEU A 276 4.66 5.87 7.44
C LEU A 276 3.84 6.14 6.19
N GLU A 277 2.76 5.36 6.03
CA GLU A 277 1.81 5.51 4.93
C GLU A 277 0.54 6.16 5.48
N ILE A 278 0.31 7.40 5.10
CA ILE A 278 -0.70 8.28 5.70
C ILE A 278 -2.01 8.14 4.94
N MET A 279 -3.06 7.74 5.66
CA MET A 279 -4.44 7.76 5.22
C MET A 279 -5.18 8.93 5.87
N ALA A 280 -5.91 9.69 5.08
CA ALA A 280 -6.66 10.84 5.59
C ALA A 280 -7.88 10.42 6.42
N ALA A 281 -7.90 10.78 7.71
CA ALA A 281 -9.08 10.69 8.59
C ALA A 281 -9.84 12.03 8.55
N GLY A 282 -10.37 12.39 7.39
CA GLY A 282 -11.04 13.64 7.12
C GLY A 282 -11.03 13.99 5.64
N ASP A 283 -11.29 15.27 5.32
CA ASP A 283 -11.11 15.76 3.95
C ASP A 283 -9.65 15.59 3.51
N GLN A 284 -9.45 14.90 2.41
CA GLN A 284 -8.12 14.52 1.94
C GLN A 284 -7.26 15.73 1.58
N ALA A 285 -7.85 16.76 0.97
CA ALA A 285 -7.12 17.97 0.61
C ALA A 285 -6.71 18.76 1.86
N GLU A 286 -7.60 18.86 2.86
CA GLU A 286 -7.29 19.52 4.14
C GLU A 286 -6.17 18.78 4.90
N VAL A 287 -6.22 17.45 4.96
CA VAL A 287 -5.18 16.65 5.60
C VAL A 287 -3.84 16.83 4.88
N LEU A 288 -3.84 16.74 3.57
CA LEU A 288 -2.64 16.90 2.75
C LEU A 288 -1.99 18.28 2.93
N GLU A 289 -2.77 19.35 2.87
CA GLU A 289 -2.28 20.71 3.08
C GLU A 289 -1.83 20.94 4.52
N GLY A 290 -2.58 20.44 5.49
CA GLY A 290 -2.24 20.57 6.92
C GLY A 290 -0.94 19.85 7.29
N LEU A 291 -0.57 18.79 6.58
CA LEU A 291 0.65 18.05 6.82
C LEU A 291 1.90 18.67 6.16
N ALA A 292 1.79 19.65 5.29
CA ALA A 292 2.95 20.28 4.65
C ALA A 292 4.03 20.74 5.66
N PRO A 293 3.72 21.47 6.77
CA PRO A 293 4.74 21.84 7.74
C PRO A 293 5.31 20.64 8.52
N VAL A 294 4.54 19.55 8.70
CA VAL A 294 5.03 18.33 9.33
C VAL A 294 6.07 17.64 8.44
N VAL A 295 5.77 17.50 7.15
CA VAL A 295 6.68 16.91 6.16
C VAL A 295 7.98 17.72 6.06
N GLU A 296 7.88 19.06 5.96
CA GLU A 296 9.03 19.95 5.93
C GLU A 296 9.95 19.79 7.15
N ALA A 297 9.35 19.77 8.36
CA ALA A 297 10.10 19.62 9.60
C ALA A 297 10.80 18.25 9.74
N LEU A 298 10.18 17.18 9.25
CA LEU A 298 10.75 15.84 9.29
C LEU A 298 11.87 15.64 8.26
N LYS A 299 11.84 16.35 7.14
CA LYS A 299 12.90 16.30 6.11
C LYS A 299 14.08 17.22 6.40
N SER A 300 13.89 18.21 7.25
CA SER A 300 14.93 19.17 7.63
C SER A 300 15.80 18.69 8.82
N SER A 301 15.46 17.56 9.42
CA SER A 301 16.14 16.95 10.59
C SER A 301 16.93 15.71 10.20
#